data_1997dc2285226a251b46e963847f3f18
#
_entry.id   1997dc2285226a251b46e963847f3f18
#
_cell.length_a   1.000
_cell.length_b   1.000
_cell.length_c   1.000
_cell.angle_alpha   90.00
_cell.angle_beta   90.00
_cell.angle_gamma   90.00
#
_symmetry.space_group_name_H-M   'P 1'
#
loop_
_entity.id
_entity.type
_entity.pdbx_description
1 polymer ?
#
loop_
_entity_poly.entity_id
_entity_poly.type
_entity_poly.pdbx_seq_one_letter_code
_entity_poly.pdbx_strand_id
1 'polypeptide(L)'
;MSNDELNRLLKIYKQYKALSGYIDKEYKLTLNDLALLKLAYEYTADDQILMQTFLKVAIEELELSRTKLLVSIRRLIEKEKLSKVRSTEDERKIFIYMNKSNIDQFNALFN
;
A
#
# COMPACT_ATOMS: atom_id res chain seq x y z
N MET A 1 -18.61 -15.01 21.73
CA MET A 1 -17.13 -15.12 21.67
C MET A 1 -16.62 -15.75 22.95
N SER A 2 -15.80 -16.78 22.86
CA SER A 2 -15.23 -17.42 24.03
C SER A 2 -14.12 -16.55 24.65
N ASN A 3 -13.77 -16.87 25.90
CA ASN A 3 -12.69 -16.17 26.59
C ASN A 3 -11.33 -16.36 25.88
N ASP A 4 -11.11 -17.57 25.34
CA ASP A 4 -9.88 -17.85 24.59
C ASP A 4 -9.81 -17.06 23.30
N GLU A 5 -10.93 -16.90 22.60
CA GLU A 5 -10.99 -16.08 21.38
C GLU A 5 -10.73 -14.61 21.70
N LEU A 6 -11.28 -14.12 22.80
CA LEU A 6 -11.07 -12.74 23.24
C LEU A 6 -9.61 -12.48 23.60
N ASN A 7 -8.97 -13.43 24.28
CA ASN A 7 -7.55 -13.33 24.62
C ASN A 7 -6.68 -13.33 23.38
N ARG A 8 -7.02 -14.14 22.38
CA ARG A 8 -6.32 -14.19 21.10
C ARG A 8 -6.46 -12.85 20.37
N LEU A 9 -7.67 -12.31 20.35
CA LEU A 9 -7.94 -11.02 19.72
C LEU A 9 -7.11 -9.91 20.38
N LEU A 10 -7.04 -9.88 21.70
CA LEU A 10 -6.25 -8.90 22.44
C LEU A 10 -4.76 -9.01 22.13
N LYS A 11 -4.25 -10.24 21.97
CA LYS A 11 -2.86 -10.47 21.59
C LYS A 11 -2.57 -9.89 20.20
N ILE A 12 -3.46 -10.16 19.25
CA ILE A 12 -3.36 -9.63 17.89
C ILE A 12 -3.39 -8.09 17.90
N TYR A 13 -4.29 -7.51 18.69
CA TYR A 13 -4.39 -6.07 18.84
C TYR A 13 -3.08 -5.46 19.34
N LYS A 14 -2.47 -6.05 20.37
CA LYS A 14 -1.20 -5.55 20.91
C LYS A 14 -0.07 -5.65 19.91
N GLN A 15 0.00 -6.74 19.14
CA GLN A 15 0.99 -6.93 18.09
C GLN A 15 0.79 -5.90 16.97
N TYR A 16 -0.45 -5.66 16.59
CA TYR A 16 -0.79 -4.65 15.58
C TYR A 16 -0.34 -3.25 16.03
N LYS A 17 -0.64 -2.88 17.27
CA LYS A 17 -0.26 -1.55 17.81
C LYS A 17 1.24 -1.37 17.84
N ALA A 18 1.98 -2.37 18.28
CA ALA A 18 3.43 -2.33 18.34
C ALA A 18 4.04 -2.17 16.95
N LEU A 19 3.56 -2.96 15.98
CA LEU A 19 4.04 -2.91 14.61
C LEU A 19 3.69 -1.57 13.95
N SER A 20 2.47 -1.10 14.15
CA SER A 20 2.00 0.18 13.60
C SER A 20 2.86 1.34 14.12
N GLY A 21 3.17 1.35 15.42
CA GLY A 21 4.01 2.36 16.02
C GLY A 21 5.44 2.34 15.48
N TYR A 22 6.01 1.14 15.30
CA TYR A 22 7.34 0.97 14.72
C TYR A 22 7.40 1.51 13.28
N ILE A 23 6.42 1.15 12.47
CA ILE A 23 6.35 1.57 11.06
C ILE A 23 6.20 3.07 10.94
N ASP A 24 5.35 3.68 11.78
CA ASP A 24 5.19 5.13 11.80
C ASP A 24 6.48 5.83 12.18
N LYS A 25 7.14 5.35 13.23
CA LYS A 25 8.38 5.95 13.73
C LYS A 25 9.52 5.86 12.73
N GLU A 26 9.72 4.67 12.14
CA GLU A 26 10.88 4.41 11.28
C GLU A 26 10.69 4.89 9.84
N TYR A 27 9.47 4.79 9.31
CA TYR A 27 9.22 5.04 7.89
C TYR A 27 8.24 6.18 7.62
N LYS A 28 7.55 6.68 8.64
CA LYS A 28 6.49 7.69 8.48
C LYS A 28 5.38 7.20 7.55
N LEU A 29 5.06 5.92 7.65
CA LEU A 29 4.03 5.24 6.88
C LEU A 29 3.03 4.58 7.82
N THR A 30 1.83 4.32 7.33
CA THR A 30 0.82 3.54 8.05
C THR A 30 0.86 2.08 7.58
N LEU A 31 0.21 1.19 8.32
CA LEU A 31 0.05 -0.19 7.88
C LEU A 31 -0.74 -0.27 6.58
N ASN A 32 -1.74 0.60 6.40
CA ASN A 32 -2.48 0.67 5.14
C ASN A 32 -1.55 1.03 3.97
N ASP A 33 -0.64 1.98 4.18
CA ASP A 33 0.35 2.36 3.16
C ASP A 33 1.22 1.16 2.77
N LEU A 34 1.69 0.39 3.74
CA LEU A 34 2.54 -0.77 3.46
C LEU A 34 1.77 -1.89 2.76
N ALA A 35 0.54 -2.16 3.18
CA ALA A 35 -0.30 -3.16 2.53
C ALA A 35 -0.55 -2.78 1.06
N LEU A 36 -0.84 -1.50 0.82
CA LEU A 36 -1.06 -1.00 -0.53
C LEU A 36 0.22 -1.06 -1.37
N LEU A 37 1.36 -0.73 -0.78
CA LEU A 37 2.64 -0.78 -1.47
C LEU A 37 3.00 -2.21 -1.88
N LYS A 38 2.76 -3.18 -0.99
CA LYS A 38 2.98 -4.58 -1.31
C LYS A 38 2.09 -5.03 -2.46
N LEU A 39 0.81 -4.63 -2.44
CA LEU A 39 -0.12 -4.96 -3.50
C LEU A 39 0.33 -4.33 -4.83
N ALA A 40 0.77 -3.07 -4.80
CA ALA A 40 1.31 -2.40 -5.98
C ALA A 40 2.53 -3.14 -6.54
N TYR A 41 3.43 -3.59 -5.68
CA TYR A 41 4.58 -4.36 -6.11
C TYR A 41 4.17 -5.63 -6.86
N GLU A 42 3.19 -6.36 -6.34
CA GLU A 42 2.70 -7.58 -6.96
C GLU A 42 2.05 -7.34 -8.33
N TYR A 43 1.34 -6.22 -8.48
CA TYR A 43 0.61 -5.91 -9.71
C TYR A 43 1.40 -5.10 -10.73
N THR A 44 2.54 -4.52 -10.35
CA THR A 44 3.38 -3.70 -11.24
C THR A 44 4.77 -4.29 -11.45
N ALA A 45 4.98 -5.55 -11.08
CA ALA A 45 6.30 -6.20 -11.17
C ALA A 45 6.86 -6.17 -12.60
N ASP A 46 5.99 -6.31 -13.59
CA ASP A 46 6.40 -6.42 -15.00
C ASP A 46 6.02 -5.20 -15.83
N ASP A 47 5.05 -4.39 -15.38
CA ASP A 47 4.57 -3.28 -16.19
C ASP A 47 3.71 -2.33 -15.33
N GLN A 48 3.34 -1.21 -15.92
CA GLN A 48 2.43 -0.26 -15.31
C GLN A 48 0.99 -0.80 -15.31
N ILE A 49 0.18 -0.33 -14.38
CA ILE A 49 -1.24 -0.69 -14.29
C ILE A 49 -2.08 0.58 -14.24
N LEU A 50 -3.22 0.55 -14.90
CA LEU A 50 -4.16 1.67 -14.88
C LEU A 50 -4.64 1.93 -13.45
N MET A 51 -4.60 3.18 -12.99
CA MET A 51 -4.99 3.58 -11.64
C MET A 51 -6.38 3.05 -11.26
N GLN A 52 -7.35 3.17 -12.16
CA GLN A 52 -8.72 2.72 -11.88
C GLN A 52 -8.81 1.20 -11.68
N THR A 53 -8.04 0.46 -12.45
CA THR A 53 -7.97 -1.01 -12.31
C THR A 53 -7.33 -1.37 -10.97
N PHE A 54 -6.23 -0.72 -10.63
CA PHE A 54 -5.56 -0.95 -9.36
C PHE A 54 -6.46 -0.63 -8.16
N LEU A 55 -7.20 0.47 -8.22
CA LEU A 55 -8.12 0.85 -7.16
C LEU A 55 -9.20 -0.21 -6.94
N LYS A 56 -9.74 -0.78 -8.02
CA LYS A 56 -10.74 -1.86 -7.91
C LYS A 56 -10.17 -3.06 -7.17
N VAL A 57 -8.97 -3.48 -7.54
CA VAL A 57 -8.30 -4.60 -6.90
C VAL A 57 -8.02 -4.29 -5.44
N ALA A 58 -7.51 -3.10 -5.14
CA ALA A 58 -7.14 -2.71 -3.78
C ALA A 58 -8.37 -2.61 -2.86
N ILE A 59 -9.48 -2.09 -3.36
CA ILE A 59 -10.74 -2.04 -2.59
C ILE A 59 -11.16 -3.45 -2.18
N GLU A 60 -11.09 -4.39 -3.11
CA GLU A 60 -11.50 -5.76 -2.88
C GLU A 60 -10.54 -6.51 -1.94
N GLU A 61 -9.23 -6.38 -2.19
CA GLU A 61 -8.19 -7.10 -1.43
C GLU A 61 -8.00 -6.56 -0.03
N LEU A 62 -8.01 -5.23 0.13
CA LEU A 62 -7.69 -4.58 1.39
C LEU A 62 -8.92 -4.15 2.18
N GLU A 63 -10.09 -4.24 1.58
CA GLU A 63 -11.36 -3.84 2.20
C GLU A 63 -11.32 -2.40 2.74
N LEU A 64 -10.66 -1.51 1.99
CA LEU A 64 -10.56 -0.09 2.31
C LEU A 64 -11.41 0.73 1.33
N SER A 65 -11.88 1.88 1.79
CA SER A 65 -12.63 2.79 0.92
C SER A 65 -11.73 3.39 -0.14
N ARG A 66 -12.33 3.80 -1.25
CA ARG A 66 -11.62 4.50 -2.33
C ARG A 66 -10.88 5.72 -1.80
N THR A 67 -11.53 6.50 -0.92
CA THR A 67 -10.92 7.70 -0.33
C THR A 67 -9.66 7.40 0.45
N LYS A 68 -9.70 6.37 1.30
CA LYS A 68 -8.53 5.96 2.09
C LYS A 68 -7.39 5.47 1.19
N LEU A 69 -7.73 4.73 0.13
CA LEU A 69 -6.74 4.23 -0.83
C LEU A 69 -6.08 5.37 -1.59
N LEU A 70 -6.85 6.37 -2.03
CA LEU A 70 -6.29 7.53 -2.73
C LEU A 70 -5.35 8.34 -1.84
N VAL A 71 -5.68 8.48 -0.56
CA VAL A 71 -4.80 9.16 0.41
C VAL A 71 -3.48 8.40 0.54
N SER A 72 -3.54 7.06 0.67
CA SER A 72 -2.33 6.23 0.76
C SER A 72 -1.50 6.29 -0.52
N ILE A 73 -2.13 6.19 -1.68
CA ILE A 73 -1.43 6.28 -2.97
C ILE A 73 -0.70 7.61 -3.08
N ARG A 74 -1.37 8.72 -2.76
CA ARG A 74 -0.77 10.04 -2.82
C ARG A 74 0.44 10.14 -1.89
N ARG A 75 0.32 9.62 -0.67
CA ARG A 75 1.43 9.63 0.29
C ARG A 75 2.62 8.81 -0.21
N LEU A 76 2.36 7.63 -0.78
CA LEU A 76 3.42 6.77 -1.32
C LEU A 76 4.14 7.44 -2.49
N ILE A 77 3.40 8.15 -3.34
CA ILE A 77 4.00 8.88 -4.46
C ILE A 77 4.82 10.06 -3.95
N GLU A 78 4.30 10.82 -3.00
CA GLU A 78 5.02 11.95 -2.41
C GLU A 78 6.32 11.51 -1.72
N LYS A 79 6.33 10.32 -1.13
CA LYS A 79 7.52 9.75 -0.47
C LYS A 79 8.40 8.96 -1.44
N GLU A 80 8.13 9.02 -2.71
CA GLU A 80 8.91 8.38 -3.76
C GLU A 80 9.01 6.86 -3.61
N LYS A 81 7.95 6.24 -3.06
CA LYS A 81 7.83 4.79 -2.93
C LYS A 81 7.09 4.17 -4.10
N LEU A 82 6.31 4.98 -4.81
CA LEU A 82 5.46 4.58 -5.92
C LEU A 82 5.50 5.69 -6.95
N SER A 83 5.32 5.34 -8.22
CA SER A 83 5.38 6.31 -9.31
C SER A 83 4.07 6.31 -10.10
N LYS A 84 3.78 7.42 -10.74
CA LYS A 84 2.62 7.54 -11.62
C LYS A 84 3.03 8.21 -12.93
N VAL A 85 2.29 7.92 -13.99
CA VAL A 85 2.47 8.55 -15.28
C VAL A 85 1.09 8.74 -15.92
N ARG A 86 0.91 9.89 -16.55
CA ARG A 86 -0.31 10.16 -17.30
C ARG A 86 -0.11 9.66 -18.74
N SER A 87 -1.14 9.05 -19.31
CA SER A 87 -1.08 8.56 -20.68
C SER A 87 -0.88 9.73 -21.64
N THR A 88 0.00 9.56 -22.63
CA THR A 88 0.20 10.55 -23.69
C THR A 88 -0.95 10.53 -24.72
N GLU A 89 -1.65 9.41 -24.83
CA GLU A 89 -2.75 9.25 -25.75
C GLU A 89 -4.09 9.73 -25.19
N ASP A 90 -4.30 9.57 -23.88
CA ASP A 90 -5.51 9.99 -23.19
C ASP A 90 -5.15 10.51 -21.80
N GLU A 91 -5.11 11.83 -21.67
CA GLU A 91 -4.71 12.49 -20.42
C GLU A 91 -5.59 12.17 -19.22
N ARG A 92 -6.78 11.58 -19.45
CA ARG A 92 -7.66 11.15 -18.36
C ARG A 92 -7.21 9.83 -17.73
N LYS A 93 -6.31 9.11 -18.41
CA LYS A 93 -5.79 7.83 -17.93
C LYS A 93 -4.46 8.04 -17.20
N ILE A 94 -4.42 7.60 -15.96
CA ILE A 94 -3.22 7.63 -15.13
C ILE A 94 -2.83 6.19 -14.82
N PHE A 95 -1.54 5.88 -14.99
CA PHE A 95 -0.98 4.60 -14.65
C PHE A 95 -0.11 4.73 -13.42
N ILE A 96 -0.07 3.68 -12.60
CA ILE A 96 0.92 3.56 -11.52
C ILE A 96 1.93 2.48 -11.89
N TYR A 97 3.13 2.64 -11.38
CA TYR A 97 4.20 1.68 -11.60
C TYR A 97 5.27 1.85 -10.52
N MET A 98 6.18 0.89 -10.46
CA MET A 98 7.35 1.01 -9.57
C MET A 98 8.59 1.05 -10.45
N ASN A 99 9.32 2.17 -10.41
CA ASN A 99 10.58 2.29 -11.10
C ASN A 99 11.69 1.54 -10.32
N LYS A 100 12.90 1.51 -10.86
CA LYS A 100 13.99 0.77 -10.21
C LYS A 100 14.24 1.26 -8.78
N SER A 101 14.23 2.56 -8.56
CA SER A 101 14.42 3.13 -7.23
C SER A 101 13.32 2.69 -6.26
N ASN A 102 12.05 2.70 -6.73
CA ASN A 102 10.92 2.25 -5.91
C ASN A 102 11.08 0.78 -5.53
N ILE A 103 11.49 -0.07 -6.47
CA ILE A 103 11.68 -1.50 -6.26
C ILE A 103 12.83 -1.74 -5.28
N ASP A 104 13.94 -1.04 -5.44
CA ASP A 104 15.09 -1.16 -4.54
C ASP A 104 14.71 -0.79 -3.10
N GLN A 105 13.95 0.29 -2.93
CA GLN A 105 13.46 0.71 -1.62
C GLN A 105 12.50 -0.32 -1.02
N PHE A 106 11.60 -0.87 -1.83
CA PHE A 106 10.68 -1.92 -1.40
C PHE A 106 11.45 -3.13 -0.89
N ASN A 107 12.43 -3.59 -1.65
CA ASN A 107 13.24 -4.74 -1.27
C ASN A 107 14.03 -4.48 0.02
N ALA A 108 14.51 -3.26 0.23
CA ALA A 108 15.21 -2.89 1.45
C ALA A 108 14.29 -2.91 2.67
N LEU A 109 12.99 -2.61 2.49
CA LEU A 109 12.01 -2.63 3.58
C LEU A 109 11.60 -4.05 3.98
N PHE A 110 11.50 -4.96 3.02
CA PHE A 110 10.85 -6.25 3.21
C PHE A 110 11.77 -7.47 3.10
N ASN A 111 13.06 -7.25 3.01
CA ASN A 111 14.05 -8.34 2.99
C ASN A 111 14.81 -8.44 4.29
#